data_6defb2b0f84d769d40cbd8a224e02940
#
_entry.id   6defb2b0f84d769d40cbd8a224e02940
#
_cell.length_a   1.000
_cell.length_b   1.000
_cell.length_c   1.000
_cell.angle_alpha   90.00
_cell.angle_beta   90.00
_cell.angle_gamma   90.00
#
_symmetry.space_group_name_H-M   'P 1'
#
loop_
_entity.id
_entity.type
_entity.pdbx_description
1 polymer ?
#
loop_
_entity_poly.entity_id
_entity_poly.type
_entity_poly.pdbx_seq_one_letter_code
_entity_poly.pdbx_strand_id
1 'polypeptide(L)'
;MNASMPTSLTDGLDAIIEMDAPLAGHTWFGVGGNADMLVRPKTEAALKELVRRCHNENKTVRVLGSGANLLVLDEGVDGVVIKLDQPAFTQWTLRPNGESNKVLAPAGVDVLKLLNACVREGLDGLCQMAGIPASMGGATRMNAGGKFGCIGDAIHSVATMNHRGEVRVHPHSAIQFSYRHSGLPQDLILWTLLQLNPGDPVALRQKMLEIYQFKKDSQPLAEHSAGCLFRNPVTSDGTRTSAGRLIDLAGMKGFTHGTAFVSAEHANFVCAHKTGRANDVLELARIIQDRVLQSQGVNIEMEVAVWGRSFQPKEKK
;
A
#
# COMPACT_ATOMS: atom_id res chain seq x y z
N MET A 1 1.12 47.50 9.63
CA MET A 1 1.52 46.21 9.05
C MET A 1 1.07 45.15 10.00
N ASN A 2 -0.08 44.55 9.74
CA ASN A 2 -0.59 43.42 10.53
C ASN A 2 0.22 42.20 10.15
N ALA A 3 1.14 41.77 11.00
CA ALA A 3 1.72 40.45 10.94
C ALA A 3 0.58 39.46 11.22
N SER A 4 0.07 38.79 10.18
CA SER A 4 -0.83 37.67 10.34
C SER A 4 -0.13 36.65 11.23
N MET A 5 -0.72 36.32 12.38
CA MET A 5 -0.24 35.21 13.19
C MET A 5 -0.12 33.98 12.26
N PRO A 6 0.94 33.18 12.41
CA PRO A 6 1.04 31.96 11.64
C PRO A 6 -0.20 31.11 11.94
N THR A 7 -1.07 30.95 10.95
CA THR A 7 -2.20 30.02 11.02
C THR A 7 -1.60 28.65 11.28
N SER A 8 -2.08 27.95 12.33
CA SER A 8 -1.71 26.56 12.55
C SER A 8 -1.97 25.76 11.26
N LEU A 9 -1.13 24.81 10.94
CA LEU A 9 -1.21 23.98 9.74
C LEU A 9 -2.62 23.41 9.49
N THR A 10 -3.39 23.22 10.53
CA THR A 10 -4.70 22.57 10.52
C THR A 10 -5.87 23.49 10.86
N ASP A 11 -5.62 24.78 11.17
CA ASP A 11 -6.68 25.73 11.56
C ASP A 11 -7.76 25.86 10.49
N GLY A 12 -9.03 25.67 10.89
CA GLY A 12 -10.19 25.79 10.02
C GLY A 12 -10.32 24.71 8.95
N LEU A 13 -9.51 23.64 8.99
CA LEU A 13 -9.68 22.50 8.08
C LEU A 13 -10.85 21.60 8.54
N ASP A 14 -11.72 21.23 7.61
CA ASP A 14 -12.72 20.18 7.86
C ASP A 14 -12.06 18.80 7.83
N ALA A 15 -11.39 18.45 8.93
CA ALA A 15 -10.62 17.24 9.10
C ALA A 15 -10.66 16.74 10.55
N ILE A 16 -10.38 15.46 10.75
CA ILE A 16 -10.07 14.89 12.06
C ILE A 16 -8.55 14.95 12.21
N ILE A 17 -8.07 15.50 13.33
CA ILE A 17 -6.65 15.73 13.59
C ILE A 17 -6.30 15.03 14.89
N GLU A 18 -5.25 14.23 14.86
CA GLU A 18 -4.69 13.54 16.02
C GLU A 18 -3.19 13.84 16.08
N MET A 19 -2.77 14.45 17.20
CA MET A 19 -1.37 14.73 17.46
C MET A 19 -0.73 13.54 18.17
N ASP A 20 0.56 13.30 17.89
CA ASP A 20 1.31 12.15 18.44
C ASP A 20 0.56 10.83 18.25
N ALA A 21 0.02 10.64 17.05
CA ALA A 21 -0.92 9.57 16.72
C ALA A 21 -0.24 8.20 16.61
N PRO A 22 -0.66 7.17 17.36
CA PRO A 22 -0.07 5.84 17.28
C PRO A 22 -0.39 5.17 15.93
N LEU A 23 0.64 4.78 15.19
CA LEU A 23 0.48 4.16 13.86
C LEU A 23 0.41 2.64 13.88
N ALA A 24 0.76 1.97 14.97
CA ALA A 24 0.73 0.51 15.07
C ALA A 24 -0.63 -0.08 14.66
N GLY A 25 -1.74 0.48 15.16
CA GLY A 25 -3.11 0.06 14.83
C GLY A 25 -3.55 0.35 13.39
N HIS A 26 -2.72 1.05 12.63
CA HIS A 26 -2.96 1.41 11.22
C HIS A 26 -2.09 0.61 10.24
N THR A 27 -1.27 -0.31 10.72
CA THR A 27 -0.42 -1.19 9.89
C THR A 27 -0.79 -2.66 10.12
N TRP A 28 -0.54 -3.48 9.13
CA TRP A 28 -0.77 -4.93 9.22
C TRP A 28 0.27 -5.65 10.08
N PHE A 29 1.44 -5.08 10.26
CA PHE A 29 2.41 -5.57 11.25
C PHE A 29 1.90 -5.40 12.70
N GLY A 30 1.02 -4.44 12.94
CA GLY A 30 0.51 -4.14 14.27
C GLY A 30 1.56 -3.56 15.24
N VAL A 31 2.71 -3.12 14.71
CA VAL A 31 3.82 -2.52 15.46
C VAL A 31 4.23 -1.19 14.83
N GLY A 32 5.01 -0.39 15.56
CA GLY A 32 5.56 0.89 15.13
C GLY A 32 5.18 2.06 16.02
N GLY A 33 5.95 3.13 15.92
CA GLY A 33 5.79 4.36 16.72
C GLY A 33 4.71 5.31 16.18
N ASN A 34 4.71 6.52 16.71
CA ASN A 34 3.70 7.53 16.47
C ASN A 34 4.06 8.43 15.27
N ALA A 35 3.05 9.00 14.61
CA ALA A 35 3.21 10.15 13.74
C ALA A 35 3.14 11.44 14.56
N ASP A 36 3.91 12.48 14.20
CA ASP A 36 3.74 13.80 14.81
C ASP A 36 2.28 14.27 14.69
N MET A 37 1.67 14.00 13.52
CA MET A 37 0.29 14.37 13.24
C MET A 37 -0.33 13.38 12.25
N LEU A 38 -1.51 12.84 12.59
CA LEU A 38 -2.38 12.11 11.66
C LEU A 38 -3.59 12.98 11.32
N VAL A 39 -3.79 13.27 10.04
CA VAL A 39 -4.89 14.08 9.54
C VAL A 39 -5.79 13.26 8.63
N ARG A 40 -7.09 13.31 8.88
CA ARG A 40 -8.12 12.61 8.12
C ARG A 40 -9.08 13.64 7.52
N PRO A 41 -8.78 14.21 6.33
CA PRO A 41 -9.63 15.20 5.69
C PRO A 41 -11.01 14.64 5.40
N LYS A 42 -12.07 15.42 5.63
CA LYS A 42 -13.45 15.00 5.35
C LYS A 42 -13.88 15.35 3.94
N THR A 43 -13.19 16.29 3.29
CA THR A 43 -13.50 16.77 1.93
C THR A 43 -12.23 16.89 1.08
N GLU A 44 -12.40 16.87 -0.25
CA GLU A 44 -11.28 17.12 -1.18
C GLU A 44 -10.73 18.55 -1.03
N ALA A 45 -11.58 19.53 -0.72
CA ALA A 45 -11.15 20.90 -0.46
C ALA A 45 -10.23 20.99 0.77
N ALA A 46 -10.59 20.31 1.87
CA ALA A 46 -9.73 20.22 3.06
C ALA A 46 -8.41 19.52 2.79
N LEU A 47 -8.43 18.42 2.00
CA LEU A 47 -7.22 17.74 1.57
C LEU A 47 -6.29 18.64 0.77
N LYS A 48 -6.83 19.34 -0.22
CA LYS A 48 -6.11 20.27 -1.08
C LYS A 48 -5.45 21.38 -0.26
N GLU A 49 -6.18 21.98 0.65
CA GLU A 49 -5.69 23.04 1.51
C GLU A 49 -4.59 22.53 2.46
N LEU A 50 -4.77 21.35 3.06
CA LEU A 50 -3.76 20.71 3.91
C LEU A 50 -2.44 20.50 3.15
N VAL A 51 -2.51 19.89 1.96
CA VAL A 51 -1.33 19.59 1.13
C VAL A 51 -0.60 20.87 0.76
N ARG A 52 -1.34 21.95 0.39
CA ARG A 52 -0.78 23.26 0.06
C ARG A 52 -0.08 23.90 1.27
N ARG A 53 -0.69 23.85 2.47
CA ARG A 53 -0.08 24.38 3.71
C ARG A 53 1.19 23.59 4.06
N CYS A 54 1.14 22.26 4.01
CA CYS A 54 2.32 21.42 4.24
C CYS A 54 3.47 21.79 3.29
N HIS A 55 3.18 22.01 2.02
CA HIS A 55 4.19 22.45 1.05
C HIS A 55 4.79 23.80 1.41
N ASN A 56 3.95 24.79 1.72
CA ASN A 56 4.40 26.16 2.07
C ASN A 56 5.25 26.19 3.34
N GLU A 57 4.99 25.29 4.29
CA GLU A 57 5.71 25.18 5.56
C GLU A 57 6.85 24.13 5.51
N ASN A 58 7.16 23.58 4.33
CA ASN A 58 8.16 22.52 4.14
C ASN A 58 7.95 21.32 5.07
N LYS A 59 6.68 20.95 5.33
CA LYS A 59 6.34 19.76 6.13
C LYS A 59 6.31 18.52 5.26
N THR A 60 6.94 17.47 5.75
CA THR A 60 6.87 16.15 5.11
C THR A 60 5.44 15.62 5.15
N VAL A 61 4.95 15.14 4.00
CA VAL A 61 3.62 14.51 3.88
C VAL A 61 3.80 13.05 3.50
N ARG A 62 3.14 12.17 4.25
CA ARG A 62 3.02 10.74 3.92
C ARG A 62 1.55 10.36 3.81
N VAL A 63 1.20 9.50 2.86
CA VAL A 63 -0.18 9.03 2.68
C VAL A 63 -0.28 7.60 3.16
N LEU A 64 -1.12 7.37 4.15
CA LEU A 64 -1.39 6.07 4.74
C LEU A 64 -2.65 5.45 4.12
N GLY A 65 -2.46 4.36 3.39
CA GLY A 65 -3.56 3.53 2.90
C GLY A 65 -4.05 2.53 3.96
N SER A 66 -4.22 1.27 3.58
CA SER A 66 -4.57 0.18 4.50
C SER A 66 -3.41 -0.27 5.42
N GLY A 67 -2.19 0.23 5.20
CA GLY A 67 -1.01 -0.19 5.95
C GLY A 67 -0.52 -1.61 5.66
N ALA A 68 -1.03 -2.25 4.59
CA ALA A 68 -0.73 -3.65 4.26
C ALA A 68 0.63 -3.86 3.57
N ASN A 69 1.35 -2.79 3.22
CA ASN A 69 2.71 -2.83 2.66
C ASN A 69 3.60 -1.80 3.34
N LEU A 70 3.50 -1.68 4.66
CA LEU A 70 4.16 -0.63 5.43
C LEU A 70 4.69 -1.17 6.77
N LEU A 71 5.96 -0.86 7.05
CA LEU A 71 6.59 -0.98 8.35
C LEU A 71 6.89 0.44 8.87
N VAL A 72 6.31 0.82 9.99
CA VAL A 72 6.64 2.06 10.71
C VAL A 72 7.62 1.72 11.82
N LEU A 73 8.79 2.35 11.85
CA LEU A 73 9.81 2.08 12.88
C LEU A 73 9.38 2.61 14.26
N ASP A 74 10.01 2.08 15.32
CA ASP A 74 9.62 2.36 16.71
C ASP A 74 9.75 3.85 17.09
N GLU A 75 10.69 4.60 16.47
CA GLU A 75 10.83 6.03 16.66
C GLU A 75 9.72 6.87 16.01
N GLY A 76 8.82 6.24 15.26
CA GLY A 76 7.73 6.91 14.58
C GLY A 76 8.16 7.73 13.37
N VAL A 77 7.31 8.67 12.96
CA VAL A 77 7.53 9.50 11.76
C VAL A 77 7.27 10.98 12.04
N ASP A 78 8.08 11.82 11.41
CA ASP A 78 7.93 13.26 11.40
C ASP A 78 6.91 13.73 10.36
N GLY A 79 6.39 14.93 10.59
CA GLY A 79 5.49 15.63 9.67
C GLY A 79 4.05 15.15 9.74
N VAL A 80 3.37 15.14 8.60
CA VAL A 80 1.94 14.89 8.49
C VAL A 80 1.68 13.57 7.79
N VAL A 81 0.98 12.66 8.46
CA VAL A 81 0.41 11.46 7.86
C VAL A 81 -1.04 11.75 7.49
N ILE A 82 -1.37 11.60 6.21
CA ILE A 82 -2.73 11.79 5.69
C ILE A 82 -3.38 10.41 5.52
N LYS A 83 -4.59 10.25 6.05
CA LYS A 83 -5.41 9.03 5.85
C LYS A 83 -6.74 9.39 5.18
N LEU A 84 -7.02 8.80 4.02
CA LEU A 84 -8.19 9.07 3.20
C LEU A 84 -9.29 8.04 3.49
N ASP A 85 -9.81 8.02 4.72
CA ASP A 85 -10.81 7.05 5.19
C ASP A 85 -12.19 7.67 5.49
N GLN A 86 -12.37 8.94 5.16
CA GLN A 86 -13.66 9.61 5.29
C GLN A 86 -14.55 9.35 4.07
N PRO A 87 -15.88 9.51 4.17
CA PRO A 87 -16.85 9.18 3.10
C PRO A 87 -16.49 9.73 1.72
N ALA A 88 -15.98 10.96 1.63
CA ALA A 88 -15.57 11.57 0.36
C ALA A 88 -14.50 10.76 -0.39
N PHE A 89 -13.73 9.92 0.32
CA PHE A 89 -12.63 9.14 -0.24
C PHE A 89 -12.86 7.63 -0.22
N THR A 90 -14.00 7.16 0.30
CA THR A 90 -14.28 5.72 0.46
C THR A 90 -15.53 5.25 -0.26
N GLN A 91 -16.34 6.17 -0.81
CA GLN A 91 -17.55 5.84 -1.56
C GLN A 91 -17.23 5.71 -3.05
N TRP A 92 -17.39 4.49 -3.60
CA TRP A 92 -17.23 4.25 -5.03
C TRP A 92 -18.54 4.45 -5.78
N THR A 93 -18.44 4.68 -7.09
CA THR A 93 -19.58 4.79 -7.99
C THR A 93 -19.47 3.73 -9.08
N LEU A 94 -20.46 2.86 -9.15
CA LEU A 94 -20.63 1.93 -10.25
C LEU A 94 -21.29 2.68 -11.42
N ARG A 95 -20.83 2.41 -12.64
CA ARG A 95 -21.37 2.96 -13.88
C ARG A 95 -21.47 4.50 -13.88
N PRO A 96 -20.36 5.21 -13.56
CA PRO A 96 -20.35 6.67 -13.54
C PRO A 96 -20.80 7.19 -14.92
N ASN A 97 -21.63 8.24 -14.93
CA ASN A 97 -22.19 8.84 -16.16
C ASN A 97 -22.93 7.86 -17.09
N GLY A 98 -23.44 6.72 -16.55
CA GLY A 98 -24.14 5.69 -17.34
C GLY A 98 -23.21 4.73 -18.12
N GLU A 99 -21.89 4.81 -17.93
CA GLU A 99 -20.90 3.93 -18.58
C GLU A 99 -20.92 2.53 -17.94
N SER A 100 -21.54 1.56 -18.60
CA SER A 100 -21.93 0.26 -18.05
C SER A 100 -20.81 -0.56 -17.39
N ASN A 101 -19.58 -0.41 -17.86
CA ASN A 101 -18.45 -1.23 -17.43
C ASN A 101 -17.37 -0.43 -16.68
N LYS A 102 -17.68 0.79 -16.26
CA LYS A 102 -16.73 1.61 -15.50
C LYS A 102 -17.09 1.67 -14.02
N VAL A 103 -16.05 1.79 -13.19
CA VAL A 103 -16.17 1.97 -11.74
C VAL A 103 -15.20 3.06 -11.30
N LEU A 104 -15.73 4.13 -10.70
CA LEU A 104 -14.94 5.18 -10.08
C LEU A 104 -14.68 4.82 -8.62
N ALA A 105 -13.43 4.67 -8.25
CA ALA A 105 -13.01 4.29 -6.91
C ALA A 105 -12.03 5.33 -6.33
N PRO A 106 -12.46 6.18 -5.37
CA PRO A 106 -11.57 7.03 -4.60
C PRO A 106 -10.46 6.25 -3.87
N ALA A 107 -9.37 6.94 -3.56
CA ALA A 107 -8.13 6.31 -3.07
C ALA A 107 -8.25 5.55 -1.74
N GLY A 108 -9.21 5.95 -0.89
CA GLY A 108 -9.47 5.29 0.40
C GLY A 108 -10.39 4.05 0.30
N VAL A 109 -10.95 3.75 -0.86
CA VAL A 109 -11.83 2.58 -1.05
C VAL A 109 -11.10 1.29 -0.71
N ASP A 110 -11.72 0.45 0.10
CA ASP A 110 -11.26 -0.91 0.36
C ASP A 110 -11.45 -1.79 -0.88
N VAL A 111 -10.35 -2.31 -1.41
CA VAL A 111 -10.34 -3.09 -2.66
C VAL A 111 -11.13 -4.38 -2.54
N LEU A 112 -11.13 -5.05 -1.38
CA LEU A 112 -11.88 -6.30 -1.19
C LEU A 112 -13.39 -6.05 -1.12
N LYS A 113 -13.81 -4.94 -0.50
CA LYS A 113 -15.22 -4.53 -0.50
C LYS A 113 -15.70 -4.18 -1.91
N LEU A 114 -14.89 -3.44 -2.67
CA LEU A 114 -15.17 -3.11 -4.06
C LEU A 114 -15.23 -4.35 -4.95
N LEU A 115 -14.25 -5.27 -4.83
CA LEU A 115 -14.25 -6.55 -5.54
C LEU A 115 -15.56 -7.30 -5.33
N ASN A 116 -16.01 -7.45 -4.08
CA ASN A 116 -17.27 -8.14 -3.76
C ASN A 116 -18.49 -7.43 -4.39
N ALA A 117 -18.49 -6.09 -4.44
CA ALA A 117 -19.55 -5.33 -5.11
C ALA A 117 -19.53 -5.57 -6.63
N CYS A 118 -18.35 -5.51 -7.26
CA CYS A 118 -18.20 -5.76 -8.69
C CYS A 118 -18.63 -7.16 -9.09
N VAL A 119 -18.24 -8.19 -8.32
CA VAL A 119 -18.65 -9.59 -8.55
C VAL A 119 -20.18 -9.73 -8.52
N ARG A 120 -20.86 -9.13 -7.55
CA ARG A 120 -22.33 -9.17 -7.46
C ARG A 120 -23.02 -8.50 -8.65
N GLU A 121 -22.40 -7.46 -9.20
CA GLU A 121 -22.90 -6.69 -10.35
C GLU A 121 -22.48 -7.29 -11.70
N GLY A 122 -21.81 -8.45 -11.72
CA GLY A 122 -21.34 -9.09 -12.94
C GLY A 122 -20.23 -8.30 -13.66
N LEU A 123 -19.32 -7.64 -12.90
CA LEU A 123 -18.21 -6.88 -13.42
C LEU A 123 -16.90 -7.62 -13.15
N ASP A 124 -16.27 -8.21 -14.19
CA ASP A 124 -14.96 -8.91 -14.12
C ASP A 124 -13.80 -7.95 -14.35
N GLY A 125 -12.69 -8.22 -13.69
CA GLY A 125 -11.43 -7.48 -13.83
C GLY A 125 -10.74 -7.19 -12.48
N LEU A 126 -11.35 -7.61 -11.34
CA LEU A 126 -10.76 -7.44 -10.02
C LEU A 126 -10.55 -8.75 -9.25
N CYS A 127 -10.95 -9.92 -9.78
CA CYS A 127 -10.83 -11.20 -9.06
C CYS A 127 -9.39 -11.54 -8.63
N GLN A 128 -8.37 -11.09 -9.39
CA GLN A 128 -6.95 -11.24 -9.04
C GLN A 128 -6.57 -10.56 -7.71
N MET A 129 -7.38 -9.60 -7.25
CA MET A 129 -7.17 -8.89 -5.99
C MET A 129 -7.72 -9.66 -4.77
N ALA A 130 -8.43 -10.78 -4.96
CA ALA A 130 -8.94 -11.59 -3.85
C ALA A 130 -7.83 -11.94 -2.86
N GLY A 131 -8.05 -11.69 -1.56
CA GLY A 131 -7.08 -11.93 -0.49
C GLY A 131 -5.90 -10.94 -0.43
N ILE A 132 -5.92 -9.83 -1.20
CA ILE A 132 -4.94 -8.74 -1.07
C ILE A 132 -5.60 -7.58 -0.34
N PRO A 133 -5.25 -7.34 0.93
CA PRO A 133 -5.78 -6.20 1.67
C PRO A 133 -5.13 -4.91 1.17
N ALA A 134 -5.93 -4.01 0.62
CA ALA A 134 -5.41 -2.74 0.11
C ALA A 134 -6.48 -1.65 0.08
N SER A 135 -6.07 -0.38 0.22
CA SER A 135 -6.84 0.74 -0.27
C SER A 135 -6.61 0.92 -1.78
N MET A 136 -7.57 1.47 -2.51
CA MET A 136 -7.45 1.68 -3.97
C MET A 136 -6.21 2.50 -4.33
N GLY A 137 -5.94 3.58 -3.60
CA GLY A 137 -4.73 4.40 -3.82
C GLY A 137 -3.44 3.61 -3.60
N GLY A 138 -3.37 2.79 -2.53
CA GLY A 138 -2.23 1.92 -2.25
C GLY A 138 -2.05 0.83 -3.32
N ALA A 139 -3.14 0.17 -3.72
CA ALA A 139 -3.13 -0.83 -4.78
C ALA A 139 -2.66 -0.24 -6.11
N THR A 140 -3.17 0.92 -6.49
CA THR A 140 -2.77 1.65 -7.71
C THR A 140 -1.30 2.06 -7.67
N ARG A 141 -0.83 2.63 -6.55
CA ARG A 141 0.57 3.06 -6.38
C ARG A 141 1.56 1.92 -6.56
N MET A 142 1.25 0.79 -5.96
CA MET A 142 2.09 -0.40 -5.97
C MET A 142 1.85 -1.32 -7.19
N ASN A 143 0.91 -0.99 -8.07
CA ASN A 143 0.43 -1.94 -9.07
C ASN A 143 0.20 -3.32 -8.41
N ALA A 144 -0.62 -3.33 -7.35
CA ALA A 144 -0.80 -4.50 -6.50
C ALA A 144 -1.34 -5.68 -7.30
N GLY A 145 -0.85 -6.87 -7.00
CA GLY A 145 -1.24 -8.08 -7.70
C GLY A 145 -0.32 -9.25 -7.37
N GLY A 146 -0.40 -10.30 -8.18
CA GLY A 146 0.38 -11.51 -7.98
C GLY A 146 0.28 -12.46 -9.18
N LYS A 147 0.30 -13.76 -8.92
CA LYS A 147 0.26 -14.82 -9.94
C LYS A 147 -0.94 -14.69 -10.91
N PHE A 148 -2.05 -14.11 -10.46
CA PHE A 148 -3.32 -14.05 -11.20
C PHE A 148 -3.55 -12.74 -11.95
N GLY A 149 -2.58 -11.81 -11.94
CA GLY A 149 -2.67 -10.50 -12.55
C GLY A 149 -2.47 -9.36 -11.54
N CYS A 150 -2.59 -8.14 -12.00
CA CYS A 150 -2.41 -6.94 -11.18
C CYS A 150 -3.58 -5.94 -11.36
N ILE A 151 -3.66 -4.96 -10.47
CA ILE A 151 -4.72 -3.94 -10.52
C ILE A 151 -4.61 -3.06 -11.77
N GLY A 152 -3.39 -2.84 -12.27
CA GLY A 152 -3.12 -2.05 -13.47
C GLY A 152 -3.86 -2.56 -14.70
N ASP A 153 -4.10 -3.88 -14.79
CA ASP A 153 -4.81 -4.51 -15.92
C ASP A 153 -6.26 -4.00 -16.06
N ALA A 154 -6.86 -3.52 -14.97
CA ALA A 154 -8.22 -3.01 -14.93
C ALA A 154 -8.30 -1.46 -14.90
N ILE A 155 -7.17 -0.75 -14.81
CA ILE A 155 -7.18 0.70 -14.68
C ILE A 155 -7.41 1.37 -16.04
N HIS A 156 -8.37 2.29 -16.12
CA HIS A 156 -8.62 3.15 -17.27
C HIS A 156 -7.90 4.49 -17.15
N SER A 157 -7.97 5.11 -15.97
CA SER A 157 -7.27 6.37 -15.66
C SER A 157 -7.12 6.57 -14.16
N VAL A 158 -6.18 7.43 -13.77
CA VAL A 158 -5.89 7.77 -12.37
C VAL A 158 -5.81 9.28 -12.23
N ALA A 159 -6.48 9.85 -11.21
CA ALA A 159 -6.27 11.24 -10.82
C ALA A 159 -5.27 11.33 -9.69
N THR A 160 -4.33 12.25 -9.82
CA THR A 160 -3.35 12.60 -8.79
C THR A 160 -3.44 14.07 -8.42
N MET A 161 -3.03 14.42 -7.20
CA MET A 161 -2.89 15.78 -6.70
C MET A 161 -1.43 16.02 -6.32
N ASN A 162 -0.81 17.05 -6.89
CA ASN A 162 0.54 17.42 -6.54
C ASN A 162 0.59 18.24 -5.21
N HIS A 163 1.80 18.56 -4.76
CA HIS A 163 2.02 19.32 -3.52
C HIS A 163 1.44 20.76 -3.54
N ARG A 164 1.06 21.29 -4.71
CA ARG A 164 0.38 22.59 -4.84
C ARG A 164 -1.15 22.46 -4.82
N GLY A 165 -1.68 21.23 -4.72
CA GLY A 165 -3.10 20.97 -4.78
C GLY A 165 -3.68 20.97 -6.20
N GLU A 166 -2.83 20.90 -7.24
CA GLU A 166 -3.26 20.81 -8.64
C GLU A 166 -3.56 19.35 -8.98
N VAL A 167 -4.71 19.13 -9.60
CA VAL A 167 -5.18 17.78 -9.98
C VAL A 167 -4.84 17.51 -11.43
N ARG A 168 -4.30 16.31 -11.69
CA ARG A 168 -4.03 15.80 -13.05
C ARG A 168 -4.62 14.41 -13.21
N VAL A 169 -5.28 14.19 -14.35
CA VAL A 169 -5.78 12.87 -14.77
C VAL A 169 -4.79 12.24 -15.74
N HIS A 170 -4.37 11.01 -15.43
CA HIS A 170 -3.45 10.22 -16.24
C HIS A 170 -4.26 9.10 -16.90
N PRO A 171 -4.41 9.07 -18.23
CA PRO A 171 -5.00 7.93 -18.93
C PRO A 171 -4.06 6.72 -18.85
N HIS A 172 -4.60 5.51 -18.98
CA HIS A 172 -3.82 4.27 -18.92
C HIS A 172 -2.58 4.31 -19.84
N SER A 173 -2.71 4.84 -21.04
CA SER A 173 -1.63 4.95 -22.03
C SER A 173 -0.46 5.83 -21.57
N ALA A 174 -0.67 6.72 -20.60
CA ALA A 174 0.38 7.57 -20.02
C ALA A 174 1.01 6.97 -18.74
N ILE A 175 0.51 5.82 -18.27
CA ILE A 175 0.97 5.16 -17.05
C ILE A 175 1.83 3.95 -17.42
N GLN A 176 3.06 3.90 -16.91
CA GLN A 176 3.98 2.80 -17.17
C GLN A 176 3.94 1.76 -16.03
N PHE A 177 2.87 0.97 -16.00
CA PHE A 177 2.76 -0.11 -15.02
C PHE A 177 3.86 -1.15 -15.21
N SER A 178 4.49 -1.52 -14.10
CA SER A 178 5.46 -2.60 -14.04
C SER A 178 5.35 -3.35 -12.72
N TYR A 179 6.18 -4.36 -12.50
CA TYR A 179 6.17 -5.16 -11.28
C TYR A 179 6.36 -4.27 -10.04
N ARG A 180 5.33 -4.18 -9.20
CA ARG A 180 5.30 -3.36 -7.98
C ARG A 180 5.57 -1.86 -8.19
N HIS A 181 5.18 -1.35 -9.34
CA HIS A 181 5.37 0.06 -9.67
C HIS A 181 4.31 0.55 -10.67
N SER A 182 3.69 1.70 -10.38
CA SER A 182 2.71 2.30 -11.29
C SER A 182 3.29 3.26 -12.31
N GLY A 183 4.54 3.74 -12.12
CA GLY A 183 5.11 4.80 -12.97
C GLY A 183 4.44 6.18 -12.80
N LEU A 184 3.46 6.32 -11.91
CA LEU A 184 2.84 7.60 -11.60
C LEU A 184 3.82 8.52 -10.83
N PRO A 185 3.71 9.85 -11.01
CA PRO A 185 4.42 10.81 -10.16
C PRO A 185 4.23 10.53 -8.67
N GLN A 186 5.13 11.03 -7.81
CA GLN A 186 5.02 10.88 -6.34
C GLN A 186 3.89 11.74 -5.73
N ASP A 187 2.94 12.13 -6.57
CA ASP A 187 1.74 12.86 -6.20
C ASP A 187 0.75 11.98 -5.42
N LEU A 188 -0.15 12.58 -4.69
CA LEU A 188 -1.20 11.89 -3.95
C LEU A 188 -2.27 11.38 -4.92
N ILE A 189 -2.59 10.09 -4.88
CA ILE A 189 -3.68 9.52 -5.69
C ILE A 189 -5.01 9.91 -5.05
N LEU A 190 -5.91 10.51 -5.85
CA LEU A 190 -7.26 10.90 -5.43
C LEU A 190 -8.28 9.81 -5.72
N TRP A 191 -8.28 9.30 -6.93
CA TRP A 191 -9.18 8.26 -7.39
C TRP A 191 -8.61 7.48 -8.59
N THR A 192 -9.16 6.30 -8.79
CA THR A 192 -8.87 5.42 -9.92
C THR A 192 -10.17 5.10 -10.63
N LEU A 193 -10.23 5.33 -11.94
CA LEU A 193 -11.31 4.87 -12.79
C LEU A 193 -10.93 3.51 -13.37
N LEU A 194 -11.72 2.51 -13.10
CA LEU A 194 -11.54 1.15 -13.60
C LEU A 194 -12.39 0.93 -14.85
N GLN A 195 -11.86 0.14 -15.78
CA GLN A 195 -12.58 -0.43 -16.91
C GLN A 195 -12.68 -1.93 -16.71
N LEU A 196 -13.88 -2.42 -16.49
CA LEU A 196 -14.17 -3.83 -16.22
C LEU A 196 -14.89 -4.46 -17.41
N ASN A 197 -15.07 -5.77 -17.38
CA ASN A 197 -15.80 -6.52 -18.42
C ASN A 197 -17.09 -7.12 -17.85
N PRO A 198 -18.14 -7.26 -18.67
CA PRO A 198 -19.32 -8.02 -18.27
C PRO A 198 -18.95 -9.47 -17.97
N GLY A 199 -19.53 -10.06 -16.94
CA GLY A 199 -19.33 -11.45 -16.55
C GLY A 199 -20.53 -12.02 -15.80
N ASP A 200 -20.58 -13.33 -15.66
CA ASP A 200 -21.61 -13.99 -14.85
C ASP A 200 -21.23 -13.91 -13.36
N PRO A 201 -22.09 -13.34 -12.49
CA PRO A 201 -21.82 -13.19 -11.06
C PRO A 201 -21.47 -14.51 -10.35
N VAL A 202 -22.08 -15.63 -10.77
CA VAL A 202 -21.83 -16.95 -10.16
C VAL A 202 -20.43 -17.44 -10.50
N ALA A 203 -20.04 -17.37 -11.79
CA ALA A 203 -18.71 -17.75 -12.24
C ALA A 203 -17.63 -16.83 -11.65
N LEU A 204 -17.89 -15.52 -11.56
CA LEU A 204 -16.96 -14.55 -10.95
C LEU A 204 -16.76 -14.84 -9.46
N ARG A 205 -17.83 -15.17 -8.74
CA ARG A 205 -17.74 -15.56 -7.33
C ARG A 205 -16.89 -16.80 -7.16
N GLN A 206 -17.09 -17.81 -8.00
CA GLN A 206 -16.30 -19.04 -7.98
C GLN A 206 -14.82 -18.75 -8.22
N LYS A 207 -14.48 -18.01 -9.26
CA LYS A 207 -13.12 -17.54 -9.59
C LYS A 207 -12.46 -16.80 -8.41
N MET A 208 -13.20 -15.87 -7.78
CA MET A 208 -12.73 -15.11 -6.62
C MET A 208 -12.40 -16.03 -5.45
N LEU A 209 -13.27 -17.00 -5.14
CA LEU A 209 -13.09 -17.96 -4.04
C LEU A 209 -11.90 -18.89 -4.27
N GLU A 210 -11.71 -19.38 -5.50
CA GLU A 210 -10.55 -20.21 -5.87
C GLU A 210 -9.23 -19.46 -5.67
N ILE A 211 -9.15 -18.19 -6.10
CA ILE A 211 -7.97 -17.35 -5.89
C ILE A 211 -7.73 -17.09 -4.40
N TYR A 212 -8.78 -16.82 -3.64
CA TYR A 212 -8.68 -16.62 -2.20
C TYR A 212 -8.19 -17.88 -1.49
N GLN A 213 -8.75 -19.05 -1.83
CA GLN A 213 -8.36 -20.33 -1.25
C GLN A 213 -6.89 -20.64 -1.55
N PHE A 214 -6.45 -20.46 -2.80
CA PHE A 214 -5.04 -20.63 -3.17
C PHE A 214 -4.10 -19.80 -2.29
N LYS A 215 -4.47 -18.54 -2.00
CA LYS A 215 -3.67 -17.67 -1.13
C LYS A 215 -3.71 -18.12 0.32
N LYS A 216 -4.88 -18.52 0.81
CA LYS A 216 -5.06 -19.03 2.18
C LYS A 216 -4.22 -20.31 2.42
N ASP A 217 -4.08 -21.17 1.43
CA ASP A 217 -3.33 -22.42 1.53
C ASP A 217 -1.80 -22.22 1.42
N SER A 218 -1.35 -21.05 0.95
CA SER A 218 0.06 -20.78 0.65
C SER A 218 0.66 -19.58 1.41
N GLN A 219 -0.11 -18.87 2.23
CA GLN A 219 0.32 -17.66 2.91
C GLN A 219 -0.23 -17.59 4.36
N PRO A 220 0.55 -17.13 5.32
CA PRO A 220 0.16 -17.01 6.73
C PRO A 220 -0.77 -15.81 6.94
N LEU A 221 -2.01 -15.88 6.44
CA LEU A 221 -2.95 -14.76 6.45
C LEU A 221 -3.42 -14.36 7.86
N ALA A 222 -3.22 -15.22 8.86
CA ALA A 222 -3.59 -14.96 10.26
C ALA A 222 -2.50 -14.20 11.02
N GLU A 223 -1.28 -14.12 10.49
CA GLU A 223 -0.12 -13.53 11.15
C GLU A 223 0.00 -12.02 10.87
N HIS A 224 0.57 -11.28 11.82
CA HIS A 224 0.87 -9.86 11.69
C HIS A 224 2.04 -9.63 10.74
N SER A 225 1.75 -9.41 9.46
CA SER A 225 2.75 -9.18 8.41
C SER A 225 2.24 -8.21 7.34
N ALA A 226 3.13 -7.64 6.56
CA ALA A 226 2.80 -6.81 5.41
C ALA A 226 2.90 -7.58 4.07
N GLY A 227 2.58 -8.87 4.06
CA GLY A 227 2.73 -9.72 2.90
C GLY A 227 4.18 -10.13 2.64
N CYS A 228 4.55 -10.30 1.37
CA CYS A 228 5.94 -10.59 0.99
C CYS A 228 6.86 -9.43 1.36
N LEU A 229 7.88 -9.70 2.18
CA LEU A 229 8.83 -8.67 2.63
C LEU A 229 9.78 -8.22 1.52
N PHE A 230 10.18 -9.15 0.64
CA PHE A 230 11.15 -8.90 -0.43
C PHE A 230 10.54 -9.07 -1.82
N ARG A 231 11.04 -8.26 -2.75
CA ARG A 231 10.75 -8.41 -4.18
C ARG A 231 11.40 -9.65 -4.73
N ASN A 232 10.76 -10.27 -5.72
CA ASN A 232 11.38 -11.32 -6.50
C ASN A 232 12.51 -10.73 -7.34
N PRO A 233 13.79 -11.08 -7.08
CA PRO A 233 14.92 -10.53 -7.79
C PRO A 233 15.01 -11.05 -9.22
N VAL A 234 15.74 -10.31 -10.06
CA VAL A 234 16.22 -10.78 -11.36
C VAL A 234 17.67 -11.24 -11.17
N THR A 235 17.95 -12.48 -11.51
CA THR A 235 19.28 -13.09 -11.43
C THR A 235 20.16 -12.63 -12.59
N SER A 236 21.46 -12.91 -12.53
CA SER A 236 22.44 -12.48 -13.54
C SER A 236 22.16 -12.99 -14.95
N ASP A 237 21.41 -14.09 -15.08
CA ASP A 237 20.94 -14.66 -16.36
C ASP A 237 19.66 -13.98 -16.91
N GLY A 238 19.17 -12.92 -16.23
CA GLY A 238 17.95 -12.22 -16.60
C GLY A 238 16.65 -12.88 -16.13
N THR A 239 16.72 -14.00 -15.43
CA THR A 239 15.54 -14.73 -14.95
C THR A 239 15.02 -14.16 -13.63
N ARG A 240 13.70 -13.93 -13.54
CA ARG A 240 13.07 -13.57 -12.26
C ARG A 240 12.87 -14.81 -11.40
N THR A 241 13.47 -14.82 -10.21
CA THR A 241 13.37 -15.93 -9.27
C THR A 241 12.56 -15.55 -8.02
N SER A 242 12.01 -16.56 -7.32
CA SER A 242 11.24 -16.33 -6.10
C SER A 242 12.14 -15.97 -4.91
N ALA A 243 11.93 -14.80 -4.32
CA ALA A 243 12.60 -14.42 -3.07
C ALA A 243 12.29 -15.43 -1.95
N GLY A 244 11.02 -15.89 -1.85
CA GLY A 244 10.64 -16.90 -0.86
C GLY A 244 11.43 -18.19 -1.00
N ARG A 245 11.68 -18.67 -2.23
CA ARG A 245 12.54 -19.84 -2.47
C ARG A 245 13.98 -19.60 -2.04
N LEU A 246 14.54 -18.43 -2.36
CA LEU A 246 15.92 -18.09 -1.96
C LEU A 246 16.07 -18.05 -0.43
N ILE A 247 15.10 -17.47 0.26
CA ILE A 247 15.06 -17.36 1.73
C ILE A 247 14.90 -18.76 2.37
N ASP A 248 14.07 -19.62 1.79
CA ASP A 248 13.90 -21.01 2.22
C ASP A 248 15.20 -21.81 2.07
N LEU A 249 15.86 -21.73 0.91
CA LEU A 249 17.15 -22.36 0.65
C LEU A 249 18.27 -21.83 1.55
N ALA A 250 18.19 -20.58 2.04
CA ALA A 250 19.09 -20.01 3.02
C ALA A 250 18.80 -20.51 4.47
N GLY A 251 17.83 -21.41 4.65
CA GLY A 251 17.47 -21.99 5.95
C GLY A 251 16.78 -21.03 6.90
N MET A 252 16.08 -20.01 6.38
CA MET A 252 15.52 -18.95 7.22
C MET A 252 14.07 -19.19 7.66
N LYS A 253 13.34 -20.21 7.15
CA LYS A 253 11.99 -20.54 7.66
C LYS A 253 12.01 -20.81 9.15
N GLY A 254 11.09 -20.19 9.88
CA GLY A 254 10.99 -20.33 11.34
C GLY A 254 12.10 -19.60 12.12
N PHE A 255 13.03 -18.93 11.45
CA PHE A 255 14.09 -18.17 12.13
C PHE A 255 13.48 -16.95 12.86
N THR A 256 13.95 -16.70 14.07
CA THR A 256 13.46 -15.61 14.92
C THR A 256 14.59 -14.63 15.24
N HIS A 257 14.24 -13.34 15.34
CA HIS A 257 15.12 -12.29 15.82
C HIS A 257 14.32 -11.30 16.67
N GLY A 258 14.66 -11.19 17.95
CA GLY A 258 13.86 -10.38 18.90
C GLY A 258 12.39 -10.84 18.92
N THR A 259 11.50 -9.94 18.55
CA THR A 259 10.05 -10.17 18.49
C THR A 259 9.53 -10.42 17.06
N ALA A 260 10.44 -10.54 16.08
CA ALA A 260 10.11 -10.83 14.69
C ALA A 260 10.50 -12.27 14.32
N PHE A 261 9.78 -12.86 13.37
CA PHE A 261 10.07 -14.21 12.88
C PHE A 261 9.71 -14.39 11.40
N VAL A 262 10.42 -15.32 10.74
CA VAL A 262 10.08 -15.76 9.38
C VAL A 262 9.00 -16.84 9.48
N SER A 263 7.91 -16.68 8.74
CA SER A 263 6.84 -17.68 8.73
C SER A 263 7.36 -19.07 8.32
N ALA A 264 6.93 -20.10 9.02
CA ALA A 264 7.18 -21.48 8.65
C ALA A 264 6.39 -21.92 7.40
N GLU A 265 5.28 -21.23 7.07
CA GLU A 265 4.46 -21.53 5.90
C GLU A 265 5.08 -20.92 4.63
N HIS A 266 5.50 -19.65 4.68
CA HIS A 266 6.02 -18.95 3.52
C HIS A 266 7.25 -18.09 3.88
N ALA A 267 8.43 -18.46 3.41
CA ALA A 267 9.71 -17.86 3.80
C ALA A 267 9.85 -16.34 3.48
N ASN A 268 9.07 -15.80 2.54
CA ASN A 268 9.07 -14.36 2.25
C ASN A 268 8.08 -13.55 3.11
N PHE A 269 7.43 -14.20 4.09
CA PHE A 269 6.59 -13.53 5.07
C PHE A 269 7.37 -13.42 6.39
N VAL A 270 7.70 -12.19 6.76
CA VAL A 270 8.21 -11.86 8.08
C VAL A 270 7.07 -11.31 8.90
N CYS A 271 6.90 -11.86 10.09
CA CYS A 271 5.82 -11.56 11.00
C CYS A 271 6.36 -10.91 12.27
N ALA A 272 5.53 -10.15 12.95
CA ALA A 272 5.83 -9.57 14.25
C ALA A 272 4.84 -10.11 15.30
N HIS A 273 5.32 -10.33 16.53
CA HIS A 273 4.43 -10.56 17.66
C HIS A 273 3.61 -9.29 17.97
N LYS A 274 2.39 -9.45 18.47
CA LYS A 274 1.45 -8.34 18.72
C LYS A 274 2.01 -7.21 19.61
N THR A 275 2.93 -7.53 20.52
CA THR A 275 3.65 -6.57 21.37
C THR A 275 5.11 -6.40 20.93
N GLY A 276 5.38 -6.69 19.66
CA GLY A 276 6.71 -6.66 19.10
C GLY A 276 7.22 -5.27 18.78
N ARG A 277 8.46 -5.24 18.25
CA ARG A 277 9.16 -4.03 17.85
C ARG A 277 9.35 -4.02 16.34
N ALA A 278 9.09 -2.88 15.72
CA ALA A 278 9.29 -2.70 14.29
C ALA A 278 10.78 -2.79 13.90
N ASN A 279 11.66 -2.36 14.78
CA ASN A 279 13.11 -2.44 14.56
C ASN A 279 13.59 -3.90 14.47
N ASP A 280 12.99 -4.83 15.23
CA ASP A 280 13.32 -6.26 15.13
C ASP A 280 12.96 -6.82 13.73
N VAL A 281 11.86 -6.36 13.13
CA VAL A 281 11.47 -6.72 11.75
C VAL A 281 12.52 -6.20 10.75
N LEU A 282 12.97 -4.96 10.90
CA LEU A 282 13.98 -4.37 10.02
C LEU A 282 15.35 -5.06 10.16
N GLU A 283 15.75 -5.41 11.38
CA GLU A 283 16.98 -6.15 11.63
C GLU A 283 16.92 -7.57 11.08
N LEU A 284 15.79 -8.26 11.28
CA LEU A 284 15.57 -9.58 10.68
C LEU A 284 15.61 -9.51 9.14
N ALA A 285 15.07 -8.45 8.53
CA ALA A 285 15.18 -8.24 7.09
C ALA A 285 16.64 -8.16 6.63
N ARG A 286 17.50 -7.45 7.35
CA ARG A 286 18.96 -7.36 7.07
C ARG A 286 19.65 -8.72 7.20
N ILE A 287 19.35 -9.45 8.27
CA ILE A 287 19.88 -10.81 8.48
C ILE A 287 19.51 -11.73 7.31
N ILE A 288 18.25 -11.66 6.84
CA ILE A 288 17.80 -12.45 5.68
C ILE A 288 18.57 -12.05 4.42
N GLN A 289 18.73 -10.75 4.16
CA GLN A 289 19.49 -10.25 2.99
C GLN A 289 20.93 -10.78 3.00
N ASP A 290 21.61 -10.69 4.13
CA ASP A 290 23.00 -11.16 4.29
C ASP A 290 23.10 -12.69 4.11
N ARG A 291 22.16 -13.45 4.66
CA ARG A 291 22.12 -14.92 4.52
C ARG A 291 21.90 -15.36 3.07
N VAL A 292 20.97 -14.74 2.38
CA VAL A 292 20.70 -15.03 0.96
C VAL A 292 21.90 -14.65 0.09
N LEU A 293 22.52 -13.50 0.34
CA LEU A 293 23.72 -13.08 -0.38
C LEU A 293 24.88 -14.06 -0.15
N GLN A 294 25.14 -14.43 1.09
CA GLN A 294 26.23 -15.37 1.45
C GLN A 294 26.03 -16.77 0.87
N SER A 295 24.81 -17.28 0.90
CA SER A 295 24.51 -18.67 0.49
C SER A 295 24.32 -18.84 -1.01
N GLN A 296 23.87 -17.78 -1.72
CA GLN A 296 23.40 -17.91 -3.11
C GLN A 296 23.92 -16.80 -4.04
N GLY A 297 24.67 -15.81 -3.52
CA GLY A 297 25.22 -14.71 -4.32
C GLY A 297 24.17 -13.74 -4.87
N VAL A 298 22.93 -13.76 -4.36
CA VAL A 298 21.80 -12.96 -4.87
C VAL A 298 21.44 -11.87 -3.86
N ASN A 299 21.40 -10.62 -4.30
CA ASN A 299 20.85 -9.51 -3.52
C ASN A 299 19.32 -9.50 -3.65
N ILE A 300 18.61 -9.41 -2.51
CA ILE A 300 17.16 -9.22 -2.46
C ILE A 300 16.83 -7.87 -1.85
N GLU A 301 15.85 -7.17 -2.42
CA GLU A 301 15.41 -5.85 -1.99
C GLU A 301 14.07 -5.92 -1.27
N MET A 302 13.89 -5.10 -0.24
CA MET A 302 12.60 -5.00 0.43
C MET A 302 11.53 -4.49 -0.54
N GLU A 303 10.35 -5.14 -0.49
CA GLU A 303 9.12 -4.68 -1.16
C GLU A 303 8.33 -3.76 -0.24
N VAL A 304 8.32 -4.06 1.05
CA VAL A 304 7.63 -3.30 2.08
C VAL A 304 8.25 -1.91 2.21
N ALA A 305 7.41 -0.89 2.21
CA ALA A 305 7.83 0.48 2.50
C ALA A 305 8.20 0.61 3.98
N VAL A 306 9.29 1.31 4.28
CA VAL A 306 9.71 1.58 5.65
C VAL A 306 9.59 3.07 5.92
N TRP A 307 8.90 3.43 7.00
CA TRP A 307 8.81 4.79 7.51
C TRP A 307 9.51 4.90 8.87
N GLY A 308 10.35 5.92 9.03
CA GLY A 308 11.06 6.23 10.26
C GLY A 308 11.59 7.65 10.23
N ARG A 309 11.84 8.26 11.39
CA ARG A 309 12.42 9.61 11.49
C ARG A 309 13.84 9.65 10.94
N SER A 310 14.63 8.62 11.23
CA SER A 310 16.03 8.48 10.81
C SER A 310 16.20 7.64 9.54
N PHE A 311 15.13 7.01 9.06
CA PHE A 311 15.18 6.12 7.90
C PHE A 311 15.07 6.90 6.60
N GLN A 312 16.19 7.00 5.89
CA GLN A 312 16.20 7.47 4.50
C GLN A 312 16.25 6.24 3.58
N PRO A 313 15.23 6.02 2.72
CA PRO A 313 15.30 4.99 1.70
C PRO A 313 16.52 5.27 0.82
N LYS A 314 17.30 4.23 0.49
CA LYS A 314 18.37 4.37 -0.51
C LYS A 314 17.74 4.89 -1.80
N GLU A 315 18.18 6.07 -2.27
CA GLU A 315 17.76 6.60 -3.56
C GLU A 315 18.02 5.54 -4.64
N LYS A 316 17.00 5.22 -5.42
CA LYS A 316 17.19 4.37 -6.60
C LYS A 316 17.99 5.18 -7.61
N LYS A 317 19.24 4.77 -7.83
CA LYS A 317 20.04 5.22 -8.98
C LYS A 317 19.46 4.67 -10.27
#